data_fe285095fdc4e224773c5539b29a4b82
#
_entry.id   fe285095fdc4e224773c5539b29a4b82
#
_cell.length_a   1.000
_cell.length_b   1.000
_cell.length_c   1.000
_cell.angle_alpha   90.00
_cell.angle_beta   90.00
_cell.angle_gamma   90.00
#
_symmetry.space_group_name_H-M   'P 1'
#
loop_
_entity.id
_entity.type
_entity.pdbx_description
1 polymer ?
#
loop_
_entity_poly.entity_id
_entity_poly.type
_entity_poly.pdbx_seq_one_letter_code
_entity_poly.pdbx_strand_id
1 'polypeptide(L)'
;MDASANTITFEYHKELNPNIWTDNKLNPEIREKLLEIAAAFVDYLDLDVDIEDITLTGSLANYNYTKYSDFDLHILTDYSEYNADKDLLKDYFKAKGTIWNTTRNITIKGYDVEAYVQDVTEPHHSTGVYSLKNDEWIAEPKPIKIKDEIDLDLIKKKKQAMLDMIEYALSPECDVECADKVKEKFMNLRKAGLEKGGEFAPENLAFKELRRSGDVERLVQGILKKKDKKLSLDSIQTEELSFKNFLGIDKKRGPRHQSLTAGMNKLGRAEPGKSLSMVAQMHKKDKDDTVNVHNLKKKETGVSNITNQEAQRIITTHNLDISKIKSGQPRKISTSGIEIGFNSQSNSFYLRK
;
A
#
# COMPACT_ATOMS: atom_id res chain seq x y z
N MET A 1 -2.22 -35.03 16.32
CA MET A 1 -2.02 -34.59 14.91
C MET A 1 -3.38 -34.66 14.26
N ASP A 2 -4.04 -33.50 14.18
CA ASP A 2 -5.43 -33.42 13.70
C ASP A 2 -5.48 -33.58 12.19
N ALA A 3 -6.22 -34.60 11.75
CA ALA A 3 -6.46 -34.95 10.35
C ALA A 3 -7.42 -33.97 9.62
N SER A 4 -7.75 -32.82 10.24
CA SER A 4 -8.69 -31.83 9.69
C SER A 4 -8.08 -30.86 8.67
N ALA A 5 -6.75 -30.87 8.48
CA ALA A 5 -6.05 -29.86 7.68
C ALA A 5 -6.10 -30.10 6.16
N ASN A 6 -6.74 -31.17 5.68
CA ASN A 6 -6.67 -31.58 4.26
C ASN A 6 -8.00 -31.61 3.52
N THR A 7 -9.06 -31.08 4.10
CA THR A 7 -10.36 -31.02 3.41
C THR A 7 -10.43 -29.75 2.57
N ILE A 8 -10.42 -29.89 1.25
CA ILE A 8 -10.69 -28.81 0.33
C ILE A 8 -12.15 -28.41 0.50
N THR A 9 -12.41 -27.23 1.01
CA THR A 9 -13.73 -26.68 1.30
C THR A 9 -14.18 -25.72 0.22
N PHE A 10 -14.21 -26.15 -1.04
CA PHE A 10 -14.91 -25.39 -2.06
C PHE A 10 -16.40 -25.79 -2.00
N GLU A 11 -17.21 -24.85 -1.56
CA GLU A 11 -18.64 -24.95 -1.68
C GLU A 11 -19.03 -24.26 -2.99
N TYR A 12 -19.75 -24.95 -3.83
CA TYR A 12 -20.36 -24.42 -5.03
C TYR A 12 -21.85 -24.65 -4.98
N HIS A 13 -22.60 -23.58 -5.03
CA HIS A 13 -24.04 -23.61 -4.89
C HIS A 13 -24.72 -23.64 -6.27
N LYS A 14 -25.93 -24.16 -6.33
CA LYS A 14 -26.74 -24.13 -7.54
C LYS A 14 -27.45 -22.80 -7.73
N GLU A 15 -27.53 -22.02 -6.66
CA GLU A 15 -28.24 -20.76 -6.58
C GLU A 15 -27.32 -19.71 -5.93
N LEU A 16 -27.53 -18.46 -6.27
CA LEU A 16 -26.93 -17.34 -5.55
C LEU A 16 -27.35 -17.38 -4.08
N ASN A 17 -26.58 -16.76 -3.20
CA ASN A 17 -26.87 -16.78 -1.77
C ASN A 17 -28.25 -16.23 -1.46
N PRO A 18 -29.22 -17.06 -1.00
CA PRO A 18 -30.60 -16.64 -0.82
C PRO A 18 -30.81 -15.60 0.30
N ASN A 19 -29.83 -15.42 1.19
CA ASN A 19 -29.88 -14.35 2.19
C ASN A 19 -29.53 -12.97 1.60
N ILE A 20 -29.01 -12.95 0.38
CA ILE A 20 -28.50 -11.74 -0.30
C ILE A 20 -29.29 -11.48 -1.57
N TRP A 21 -29.64 -12.53 -2.31
CA TRP A 21 -30.26 -12.46 -3.63
C TRP A 21 -31.67 -13.06 -3.61
N THR A 22 -32.60 -12.42 -4.31
CA THR A 22 -33.94 -12.92 -4.56
C THR A 22 -34.24 -12.73 -6.04
N ASP A 23 -34.60 -13.81 -6.75
CA ASP A 23 -34.89 -13.77 -8.19
C ASP A 23 -33.80 -13.07 -9.02
N ASN A 24 -32.52 -13.41 -8.77
CA ASN A 24 -31.34 -12.82 -9.38
C ASN A 24 -31.15 -11.30 -9.15
N LYS A 25 -31.93 -10.71 -8.24
CA LYS A 25 -31.76 -9.31 -7.80
C LYS A 25 -31.23 -9.23 -6.40
N LEU A 26 -30.39 -8.25 -6.17
CA LEU A 26 -29.88 -7.95 -4.83
C LEU A 26 -31.03 -7.50 -3.93
N ASN A 27 -31.07 -8.00 -2.68
CA ASN A 27 -32.03 -7.56 -1.71
C ASN A 27 -31.98 -6.03 -1.54
N PRO A 28 -33.11 -5.30 -1.68
CA PRO A 28 -33.13 -3.84 -1.63
C PRO A 28 -32.50 -3.25 -0.36
N GLU A 29 -32.75 -3.86 0.81
CA GLU A 29 -32.15 -3.41 2.09
C GLU A 29 -30.61 -3.52 2.06
N ILE A 30 -30.08 -4.61 1.49
CA ILE A 30 -28.65 -4.83 1.35
C ILE A 30 -28.06 -3.83 0.36
N ARG A 31 -28.72 -3.62 -0.78
CA ARG A 31 -28.29 -2.64 -1.79
C ARG A 31 -28.20 -1.24 -1.21
N GLU A 32 -29.23 -0.78 -0.49
CA GLU A 32 -29.24 0.53 0.16
C GLU A 32 -28.09 0.66 1.14
N LYS A 33 -27.85 -0.36 1.96
CA LYS A 33 -26.77 -0.36 2.94
C LYS A 33 -25.38 -0.35 2.28
N LEU A 34 -25.18 -1.08 1.18
CA LEU A 34 -23.92 -1.04 0.42
C LEU A 34 -23.68 0.33 -0.22
N LEU A 35 -24.73 1.01 -0.70
CA LEU A 35 -24.62 2.38 -1.21
C LEU A 35 -24.27 3.39 -0.11
N GLU A 36 -24.84 3.24 1.10
CA GLU A 36 -24.45 4.05 2.26
C GLU A 36 -22.97 3.84 2.64
N ILE A 37 -22.50 2.59 2.62
CA ILE A 37 -21.11 2.26 2.92
C ILE A 37 -20.18 2.85 1.85
N ALA A 38 -20.57 2.76 0.57
CA ALA A 38 -19.82 3.37 -0.52
C ALA A 38 -19.69 4.89 -0.35
N ALA A 39 -20.81 5.57 -0.03
CA ALA A 39 -20.79 7.01 0.24
C ALA A 39 -19.86 7.37 1.42
N ALA A 40 -19.96 6.64 2.53
CA ALA A 40 -19.08 6.84 3.68
C ALA A 40 -17.59 6.57 3.37
N PHE A 41 -17.31 5.62 2.48
CA PHE A 41 -15.95 5.36 2.02
C PHE A 41 -15.43 6.48 1.12
N VAL A 42 -16.25 6.99 0.19
CA VAL A 42 -15.89 8.13 -0.66
C VAL A 42 -15.60 9.37 0.18
N ASP A 43 -16.44 9.68 1.16
CA ASP A 43 -16.18 10.78 2.12
C ASP A 43 -14.83 10.60 2.85
N TYR A 44 -14.48 9.37 3.22
CA TYR A 44 -13.21 9.05 3.87
C TYR A 44 -11.99 9.24 2.95
N LEU A 45 -12.16 9.13 1.63
CA LEU A 45 -11.06 9.33 0.69
C LEU A 45 -10.50 10.76 0.74
N ASP A 46 -11.30 11.74 1.18
CA ASP A 46 -10.89 13.14 1.25
C ASP A 46 -10.43 13.72 -0.11
N LEU A 47 -11.09 13.25 -1.17
CA LEU A 47 -10.93 13.68 -2.56
C LEU A 47 -12.31 13.79 -3.19
N ASP A 48 -12.46 14.74 -4.11
CA ASP A 48 -13.62 14.80 -4.97
C ASP A 48 -13.53 13.67 -5.99
N VAL A 49 -14.36 12.65 -5.81
CA VAL A 49 -14.37 11.44 -6.64
C VAL A 49 -15.62 11.45 -7.50
N ASP A 50 -15.45 11.53 -8.80
CA ASP A 50 -16.54 11.34 -9.74
C ASP A 50 -16.85 9.85 -9.89
N ILE A 51 -18.04 9.45 -9.44
CA ILE A 51 -18.44 8.03 -9.36
C ILE A 51 -19.17 7.64 -10.64
N GLU A 52 -18.51 6.84 -11.48
CA GLU A 52 -19.11 6.27 -12.67
C GLU A 52 -20.13 5.18 -12.32
N ASP A 53 -19.72 4.21 -11.51
CA ASP A 53 -20.59 3.17 -10.97
C ASP A 53 -20.10 2.69 -9.61
N ILE A 54 -20.95 1.95 -8.91
CA ILE A 54 -20.63 1.21 -7.70
C ILE A 54 -21.01 -0.24 -7.96
N THR A 55 -20.04 -1.14 -7.92
CA THR A 55 -20.27 -2.54 -8.28
C THR A 55 -19.99 -3.48 -7.13
N LEU A 56 -20.79 -4.53 -7.06
CA LEU A 56 -20.57 -5.70 -6.21
C LEU A 56 -19.98 -6.82 -7.07
N THR A 57 -18.87 -7.36 -6.62
CA THR A 57 -18.16 -8.47 -7.28
C THR A 57 -17.83 -9.59 -6.29
N GLY A 58 -16.93 -10.47 -6.68
CA GLY A 58 -16.42 -11.51 -5.78
C GLY A 58 -17.36 -12.71 -5.59
N SER A 59 -17.11 -13.45 -4.52
CA SER A 59 -17.79 -14.73 -4.31
C SER A 59 -19.27 -14.58 -3.90
N LEU A 60 -19.66 -13.46 -3.28
CA LEU A 60 -21.06 -13.18 -2.95
C LEU A 60 -21.90 -12.76 -4.16
N ALA A 61 -21.26 -12.29 -5.23
CA ALA A 61 -21.86 -12.05 -6.53
C ALA A 61 -21.74 -13.29 -7.45
N ASN A 62 -21.54 -14.47 -6.89
CA ASN A 62 -21.30 -15.71 -7.64
C ASN A 62 -21.84 -16.92 -6.86
N TYR A 63 -21.69 -18.11 -7.44
CA TYR A 63 -22.15 -19.40 -6.89
C TYR A 63 -21.13 -20.07 -5.96
N ASN A 64 -19.92 -19.50 -5.81
CA ASN A 64 -18.84 -20.05 -4.99
C ASN A 64 -18.70 -19.35 -3.61
N TYR A 65 -19.79 -18.77 -3.14
CA TYR A 65 -19.83 -18.17 -1.81
C TYR A 65 -19.68 -19.20 -0.70
N THR A 66 -19.15 -18.78 0.43
CA THR A 66 -19.01 -19.57 1.65
C THR A 66 -19.30 -18.68 2.84
N LYS A 67 -19.35 -19.25 4.05
CA LYS A 67 -19.45 -18.47 5.29
C LYS A 67 -18.25 -17.50 5.56
N TYR A 68 -17.18 -17.63 4.78
CA TYR A 68 -15.99 -16.77 4.87
C TYR A 68 -15.90 -15.78 3.70
N SER A 69 -16.95 -15.65 2.92
CA SER A 69 -17.03 -14.66 1.85
C SER A 69 -17.19 -13.27 2.42
N ASP A 70 -16.82 -12.29 1.64
CA ASP A 70 -16.92 -10.86 1.88
C ASP A 70 -17.71 -10.17 0.75
N PHE A 71 -18.27 -9.01 1.02
CA PHE A 71 -18.80 -8.13 0.00
C PHE A 71 -17.66 -7.31 -0.61
N ASP A 72 -17.24 -7.65 -1.81
CA ASP A 72 -16.26 -6.89 -2.59
C ASP A 72 -16.95 -5.70 -3.26
N LEU A 73 -16.90 -4.52 -2.63
CA LEU A 73 -17.54 -3.29 -3.07
C LEU A 73 -16.54 -2.42 -3.82
N HIS A 74 -16.77 -2.20 -5.12
CA HIS A 74 -15.89 -1.41 -5.96
C HIS A 74 -16.55 -0.09 -6.37
N ILE A 75 -15.90 1.03 -6.08
CA ILE A 75 -16.25 2.36 -6.56
C ILE A 75 -15.45 2.60 -7.84
N LEU A 76 -16.18 2.69 -8.97
CA LEU A 76 -15.56 2.90 -10.29
C LEU A 76 -15.46 4.40 -10.56
N THR A 77 -14.27 4.83 -10.95
CA THR A 77 -13.99 6.22 -11.37
C THR A 77 -12.97 6.23 -12.49
N ASP A 78 -13.00 7.22 -13.36
CA ASP A 78 -12.01 7.38 -14.43
C ASP A 78 -10.78 8.11 -13.90
N TYR A 79 -9.66 7.41 -13.79
CA TYR A 79 -8.41 7.99 -13.32
C TYR A 79 -7.84 9.03 -14.29
N SER A 80 -8.31 9.08 -15.55
CA SER A 80 -7.87 10.09 -16.52
C SER A 80 -8.43 11.49 -16.27
N GLU A 81 -9.51 11.60 -15.50
CA GLU A 81 -10.14 12.87 -15.16
C GLU A 81 -9.39 13.63 -14.05
N TYR A 82 -8.51 12.94 -13.31
CA TYR A 82 -7.72 13.56 -12.26
C TYR A 82 -6.44 14.15 -12.84
N ASN A 83 -6.12 15.37 -12.46
CA ASN A 83 -4.86 16.01 -12.83
C ASN A 83 -3.68 15.48 -11.98
N ALA A 84 -3.51 14.17 -11.99
CA ALA A 84 -2.50 13.44 -11.22
C ALA A 84 -1.97 12.25 -12.03
N ASP A 85 -0.81 11.75 -11.64
CA ASP A 85 -0.25 10.52 -12.19
C ASP A 85 -1.12 9.32 -11.81
N LYS A 86 -1.44 8.44 -12.79
CA LYS A 86 -2.33 7.29 -12.57
C LYS A 86 -1.77 6.28 -11.56
N ASP A 87 -0.47 6.07 -11.54
CA ASP A 87 0.16 5.15 -10.58
C ASP A 87 0.10 5.72 -9.17
N LEU A 88 0.29 7.04 -9.03
CA LEU A 88 0.14 7.73 -7.75
C LEU A 88 -1.30 7.65 -7.22
N LEU A 89 -2.31 7.87 -8.09
CA LEU A 89 -3.72 7.72 -7.71
C LEU A 89 -4.03 6.29 -7.28
N LYS A 90 -3.55 5.32 -8.02
CA LYS A 90 -3.72 3.90 -7.71
C LYS A 90 -3.12 3.55 -6.34
N ASP A 91 -1.91 4.00 -6.05
CA ASP A 91 -1.26 3.79 -4.76
C ASP A 91 -2.00 4.51 -3.64
N TYR A 92 -2.49 5.73 -3.87
CA TYR A 92 -3.30 6.48 -2.91
C TYR A 92 -4.58 5.74 -2.56
N PHE A 93 -5.39 5.38 -3.56
CA PHE A 93 -6.66 4.69 -3.35
C PHE A 93 -6.47 3.33 -2.69
N LYS A 94 -5.43 2.59 -3.11
CA LYS A 94 -5.06 1.31 -2.49
C LYS A 94 -4.67 1.48 -1.01
N ALA A 95 -3.88 2.50 -0.68
CA ALA A 95 -3.50 2.78 0.71
C ALA A 95 -4.73 3.16 1.56
N LYS A 96 -5.59 4.05 1.06
CA LYS A 96 -6.83 4.44 1.73
C LYS A 96 -7.78 3.25 1.93
N GLY A 97 -7.98 2.43 0.88
CA GLY A 97 -8.81 1.22 0.96
C GLY A 97 -8.26 0.23 1.99
N THR A 98 -6.95 0.00 2.00
CA THR A 98 -6.31 -0.86 2.99
C THR A 98 -6.55 -0.37 4.42
N ILE A 99 -6.37 0.93 4.68
CA ILE A 99 -6.61 1.50 6.02
C ILE A 99 -8.09 1.38 6.39
N TRP A 100 -9.01 1.71 5.48
CA TRP A 100 -10.45 1.59 5.71
C TRP A 100 -10.83 0.14 6.08
N ASN A 101 -10.47 -0.83 5.25
CA ASN A 101 -10.82 -2.23 5.43
C ASN A 101 -10.19 -2.87 6.69
N THR A 102 -9.01 -2.39 7.13
CA THR A 102 -8.35 -2.91 8.33
C THR A 102 -8.79 -2.24 9.63
N THR A 103 -9.31 -1.00 9.56
CA THR A 103 -9.72 -0.25 10.76
C THR A 103 -11.23 -0.28 11.00
N ARG A 104 -12.03 -0.68 10.01
CA ARG A 104 -13.49 -0.79 10.11
C ARG A 104 -13.89 -2.26 10.21
N ASN A 105 -14.92 -2.52 10.97
CA ASN A 105 -15.54 -3.85 11.09
C ASN A 105 -17.01 -3.72 10.68
N ILE A 106 -17.23 -3.58 9.37
CA ILE A 106 -18.55 -3.37 8.80
C ILE A 106 -19.07 -4.70 8.26
N THR A 107 -20.23 -5.15 8.75
CA THR A 107 -20.81 -6.43 8.35
C THR A 107 -22.24 -6.29 7.87
N ILE A 108 -22.63 -7.06 6.87
CA ILE A 108 -24.03 -7.22 6.40
C ILE A 108 -24.36 -8.71 6.41
N LYS A 109 -25.42 -9.09 7.14
CA LYS A 109 -25.86 -10.50 7.29
C LYS A 109 -24.74 -11.46 7.73
N GLY A 110 -23.73 -10.94 8.46
CA GLY A 110 -22.60 -11.72 8.96
C GLY A 110 -21.43 -11.84 7.99
N TYR A 111 -21.47 -11.17 6.85
CA TYR A 111 -20.37 -11.05 5.89
C TYR A 111 -19.69 -9.69 6.05
N ASP A 112 -18.35 -9.67 6.02
CA ASP A 112 -17.57 -8.43 6.04
C ASP A 112 -17.76 -7.66 4.74
N VAL A 113 -17.60 -6.32 4.79
CA VAL A 113 -17.67 -5.46 3.61
C VAL A 113 -16.29 -4.83 3.40
N GLU A 114 -15.68 -5.13 2.26
CA GLU A 114 -14.43 -4.54 1.82
C GLU A 114 -14.68 -3.54 0.68
N ALA A 115 -14.17 -2.31 0.80
CA ALA A 115 -14.36 -1.26 -0.19
C ALA A 115 -13.06 -0.93 -0.91
N TYR A 116 -13.15 -0.73 -2.24
CA TYR A 116 -12.05 -0.44 -3.13
C TYR A 116 -12.41 0.64 -4.14
N VAL A 117 -11.43 1.45 -4.57
CA VAL A 117 -11.56 2.30 -5.75
C VAL A 117 -10.86 1.62 -6.92
N GLN A 118 -11.49 1.61 -8.08
CA GLN A 118 -10.99 0.96 -9.28
C GLN A 118 -11.16 1.89 -10.48
N ASP A 119 -10.12 1.94 -11.35
CA ASP A 119 -10.21 2.61 -12.64
C ASP A 119 -11.22 1.90 -13.54
N VAL A 120 -12.11 2.65 -14.21
CA VAL A 120 -13.10 2.10 -15.17
C VAL A 120 -12.45 1.30 -16.31
N THR A 121 -11.18 1.56 -16.61
CA THR A 121 -10.42 0.84 -17.65
C THR A 121 -9.84 -0.49 -17.16
N GLU A 122 -9.83 -0.76 -15.84
CA GLU A 122 -9.31 -2.01 -15.30
C GLU A 122 -10.31 -3.16 -15.53
N PRO A 123 -9.85 -4.29 -16.09
CA PRO A 123 -10.74 -5.43 -16.35
C PRO A 123 -11.20 -6.07 -15.03
N HIS A 124 -12.45 -6.49 -14.99
CA HIS A 124 -12.97 -7.33 -13.91
C HIS A 124 -12.46 -8.76 -14.06
N HIS A 125 -11.98 -9.34 -12.96
CA HIS A 125 -11.59 -10.75 -12.90
C HIS A 125 -12.72 -11.65 -12.38
N SER A 126 -13.79 -11.07 -11.83
CA SER A 126 -14.96 -11.79 -11.35
C SER A 126 -15.88 -12.12 -12.51
N THR A 127 -16.49 -13.30 -12.49
CA THR A 127 -17.51 -13.72 -13.47
C THR A 127 -18.88 -13.13 -13.18
N GLY A 128 -19.13 -12.68 -11.93
CA GLY A 128 -20.33 -11.96 -11.52
C GLY A 128 -19.98 -10.52 -11.17
N VAL A 129 -20.64 -9.56 -11.83
CA VAL A 129 -20.52 -8.11 -11.58
C VAL A 129 -21.90 -7.48 -11.59
N TYR A 130 -22.31 -6.91 -10.47
CA TYR A 130 -23.60 -6.28 -10.29
C TYR A 130 -23.46 -4.78 -10.04
N SER A 131 -24.12 -3.95 -10.85
CA SER A 131 -24.21 -2.51 -10.63
C SER A 131 -25.18 -2.20 -9.50
N LEU A 132 -24.69 -1.58 -8.44
CA LEU A 132 -25.53 -1.08 -7.35
C LEU A 132 -26.24 0.22 -7.75
N LYS A 133 -25.62 1.02 -8.64
CA LYS A 133 -26.21 2.28 -9.11
C LYS A 133 -27.44 2.00 -9.98
N ASN A 134 -27.33 1.06 -10.91
CA ASN A 134 -28.38 0.75 -11.89
C ASN A 134 -29.30 -0.39 -11.44
N ASP A 135 -28.97 -1.11 -10.37
CA ASP A 135 -29.69 -2.27 -9.85
C ASP A 135 -29.83 -3.40 -10.87
N GLU A 136 -28.72 -3.72 -11.57
CA GLU A 136 -28.68 -4.72 -12.64
C GLU A 136 -27.33 -5.42 -12.76
N TRP A 137 -27.35 -6.60 -13.39
CA TRP A 137 -26.12 -7.31 -13.72
C TRP A 137 -25.41 -6.66 -14.91
N ILE A 138 -24.14 -6.26 -14.72
CA ILE A 138 -23.23 -5.93 -15.81
C ILE A 138 -22.71 -7.23 -16.43
N ALA A 139 -22.35 -8.20 -15.58
CA ALA A 139 -22.00 -9.56 -15.99
C ALA A 139 -22.70 -10.54 -15.03
N GLU A 140 -23.63 -11.33 -15.54
CA GLU A 140 -24.34 -12.33 -14.75
C GLU A 140 -23.48 -13.58 -14.62
N PRO A 141 -23.26 -14.10 -13.38
CA PRO A 141 -22.47 -15.29 -13.16
C PRO A 141 -23.17 -16.52 -13.74
N LYS A 142 -22.41 -17.46 -14.25
CA LYS A 142 -22.95 -18.73 -14.78
C LYS A 142 -22.66 -19.86 -13.81
N PRO A 143 -23.66 -20.74 -13.53
CA PRO A 143 -23.44 -21.92 -12.73
C PRO A 143 -22.40 -22.84 -13.40
N ILE A 144 -21.39 -23.27 -12.66
CA ILE A 144 -20.36 -24.18 -13.16
C ILE A 144 -20.68 -25.61 -12.70
N LYS A 145 -20.44 -26.58 -13.57
CA LYS A 145 -20.50 -28.01 -13.22
C LYS A 145 -19.16 -28.44 -12.62
N ILE A 146 -19.05 -28.48 -11.30
CA ILE A 146 -17.81 -28.76 -10.54
C ILE A 146 -17.07 -30.00 -11.06
N LYS A 147 -17.77 -31.06 -11.44
CA LYS A 147 -17.14 -32.32 -11.85
C LYS A 147 -16.38 -32.25 -13.17
N ASP A 148 -16.71 -31.30 -14.02
CA ASP A 148 -16.18 -31.22 -15.38
C ASP A 148 -15.11 -30.12 -15.54
N GLU A 149 -15.02 -29.16 -14.58
CA GLU A 149 -14.20 -27.97 -14.74
C GLU A 149 -13.13 -27.79 -13.63
N ILE A 150 -13.25 -28.54 -12.51
CA ILE A 150 -12.33 -28.36 -11.36
C ILE A 150 -11.53 -29.64 -11.08
N ASP A 151 -10.23 -29.61 -11.33
CA ASP A 151 -9.28 -30.65 -10.97
C ASP A 151 -8.83 -30.49 -9.51
N LEU A 152 -9.49 -31.21 -8.59
CA LEU A 152 -9.18 -31.17 -7.16
C LEU A 152 -7.76 -31.66 -6.84
N ASP A 153 -7.23 -32.63 -7.59
CA ASP A 153 -5.88 -33.14 -7.37
C ASP A 153 -4.82 -32.15 -7.82
N LEU A 154 -5.09 -31.42 -8.88
CA LEU A 154 -4.23 -30.32 -9.32
C LEU A 154 -4.22 -29.19 -8.29
N ILE A 155 -5.37 -28.83 -7.70
CA ILE A 155 -5.46 -27.82 -6.64
C ILE A 155 -4.64 -28.26 -5.42
N LYS A 156 -4.75 -29.52 -4.97
CA LYS A 156 -3.94 -30.04 -3.87
C LYS A 156 -2.44 -29.94 -4.15
N LYS A 157 -2.02 -30.31 -5.36
CA LYS A 157 -0.61 -30.17 -5.77
C LYS A 157 -0.14 -28.74 -5.76
N LYS A 158 -0.95 -27.80 -6.28
CA LYS A 158 -0.64 -26.38 -6.26
C LYS A 158 -0.58 -25.82 -4.83
N LYS A 159 -1.54 -26.19 -3.97
CA LYS A 159 -1.55 -25.82 -2.55
C LYS A 159 -0.29 -26.29 -1.85
N GLN A 160 0.12 -27.55 -2.04
CA GLN A 160 1.34 -28.07 -1.43
C GLN A 160 2.58 -27.32 -1.92
N ALA A 161 2.72 -27.10 -3.21
CA ALA A 161 3.84 -26.33 -3.75
C ALA A 161 3.90 -24.88 -3.21
N MET A 162 2.76 -24.26 -3.01
CA MET A 162 2.67 -22.93 -2.40
C MET A 162 3.00 -22.96 -0.90
N LEU A 163 2.60 -24.00 -0.16
CA LEU A 163 3.02 -24.22 1.23
C LEU A 163 4.53 -24.39 1.34
N ASP A 164 5.13 -25.20 0.47
CA ASP A 164 6.58 -25.41 0.45
C ASP A 164 7.34 -24.09 0.21
N MET A 165 6.78 -23.21 -0.64
CA MET A 165 7.33 -21.86 -0.84
C MET A 165 7.24 -21.00 0.43
N ILE A 166 6.13 -21.07 1.17
CA ILE A 166 5.94 -20.35 2.43
C ILE A 166 6.95 -20.83 3.47
N GLU A 167 7.08 -22.15 3.65
CA GLU A 167 8.04 -22.72 4.60
C GLU A 167 9.48 -22.31 4.26
N TYR A 168 9.85 -22.38 2.97
CA TYR A 168 11.17 -21.95 2.53
C TYR A 168 11.41 -20.45 2.77
N ALA A 169 10.43 -19.57 2.45
CA ALA A 169 10.56 -18.14 2.69
C ALA A 169 10.73 -17.78 4.17
N LEU A 170 10.15 -18.57 5.05
CA LEU A 170 10.22 -18.38 6.50
C LEU A 170 11.40 -19.04 7.16
N SER A 171 12.09 -19.95 6.46
CA SER A 171 13.24 -20.70 6.99
C SER A 171 14.43 -19.79 7.32
N PRO A 172 15.33 -20.19 8.20
CA PRO A 172 16.55 -19.44 8.52
C PRO A 172 17.50 -19.27 7.32
N GLU A 173 17.48 -20.19 6.35
CA GLU A 173 18.36 -20.19 5.17
C GLU A 173 17.96 -19.14 4.14
N CYS A 174 16.72 -18.67 4.17
CA CYS A 174 16.20 -17.64 3.28
C CYS A 174 16.25 -16.28 3.98
N ASP A 175 17.16 -15.43 3.58
CA ASP A 175 17.27 -14.05 4.10
C ASP A 175 16.11 -13.16 3.63
N VAL A 176 16.14 -11.87 3.95
CA VAL A 176 15.06 -10.93 3.61
C VAL A 176 14.87 -10.80 2.11
N GLU A 177 15.96 -10.72 1.34
CA GLU A 177 15.88 -10.56 -0.12
C GLU A 177 15.36 -11.83 -0.80
N CYS A 178 15.81 -13.00 -0.33
CA CYS A 178 15.27 -14.28 -0.74
C CYS A 178 13.77 -14.38 -0.46
N ALA A 179 13.35 -14.01 0.74
CA ALA A 179 11.95 -14.10 1.16
C ALA A 179 11.03 -13.15 0.35
N ASP A 180 11.50 -11.95 0.00
CA ASP A 180 10.77 -11.04 -0.89
C ASP A 180 10.61 -11.62 -2.30
N LYS A 181 11.67 -12.21 -2.88
CA LYS A 181 11.60 -12.89 -4.19
C LYS A 181 10.64 -14.08 -4.18
N VAL A 182 10.63 -14.85 -3.09
CA VAL A 182 9.70 -15.97 -2.93
C VAL A 182 8.26 -15.47 -2.83
N LYS A 183 8.01 -14.41 -2.06
CA LYS A 183 6.69 -13.77 -1.98
C LYS A 183 6.23 -13.25 -3.34
N GLU A 184 7.09 -12.59 -4.08
CA GLU A 184 6.79 -12.12 -5.44
C GLU A 184 6.38 -13.29 -6.36
N LYS A 185 7.19 -14.37 -6.38
CA LYS A 185 6.87 -15.59 -7.14
C LYS A 185 5.54 -16.20 -6.72
N PHE A 186 5.28 -16.27 -5.41
CA PHE A 186 4.03 -16.77 -4.85
C PHE A 186 2.81 -15.95 -5.34
N MET A 187 2.90 -14.62 -5.32
CA MET A 187 1.84 -13.73 -5.81
C MET A 187 1.67 -13.81 -7.33
N ASN A 188 2.79 -13.93 -8.08
CA ASN A 188 2.77 -14.06 -9.54
C ASN A 188 2.14 -15.39 -10.00
N LEU A 189 2.26 -16.48 -9.23
CA LEU A 189 1.56 -17.74 -9.52
C LEU A 189 0.04 -17.54 -9.50
N ARG A 190 -0.50 -16.83 -8.49
CA ARG A 190 -1.92 -16.50 -8.43
C ARG A 190 -2.34 -15.62 -9.60
N LYS A 191 -1.58 -14.56 -9.88
CA LYS A 191 -1.87 -13.62 -10.98
C LYS A 191 -1.93 -14.35 -12.32
N ALA A 192 -0.92 -15.15 -12.64
CA ALA A 192 -0.88 -15.94 -13.87
C ALA A 192 -2.03 -16.96 -13.96
N GLY A 193 -2.45 -17.54 -12.82
CA GLY A 193 -3.62 -18.41 -12.76
C GLY A 193 -4.90 -17.65 -13.11
N LEU A 194 -5.11 -16.49 -12.50
CA LEU A 194 -6.27 -15.64 -12.78
C LEU A 194 -6.35 -15.20 -14.25
N GLU A 195 -5.22 -14.82 -14.85
CA GLU A 195 -5.13 -14.42 -16.25
C GLU A 195 -5.46 -15.55 -17.23
N LYS A 196 -5.10 -16.81 -16.90
CA LYS A 196 -5.28 -17.97 -17.76
C LYS A 196 -6.64 -18.68 -17.60
N GLY A 197 -7.09 -18.81 -16.36
CA GLY A 197 -8.25 -19.63 -16.01
C GLY A 197 -9.28 -18.92 -15.16
N GLY A 198 -9.14 -17.60 -14.95
CA GLY A 198 -10.07 -16.80 -14.17
C GLY A 198 -10.10 -17.21 -12.69
N GLU A 199 -11.21 -16.94 -12.03
CA GLU A 199 -11.36 -17.16 -10.58
C GLU A 199 -11.31 -18.64 -10.18
N PHE A 200 -11.56 -19.57 -11.12
CA PHE A 200 -11.55 -21.01 -10.89
C PHE A 200 -10.20 -21.68 -11.20
N ALA A 201 -9.20 -20.90 -11.59
CA ALA A 201 -7.86 -21.42 -11.81
C ALA A 201 -7.34 -22.14 -10.57
N PRO A 202 -6.69 -23.33 -10.71
CA PRO A 202 -6.18 -24.12 -9.60
C PRO A 202 -5.24 -23.34 -8.68
N GLU A 203 -4.44 -22.41 -9.22
CA GLU A 203 -3.56 -21.53 -8.46
C GLU A 203 -4.34 -20.55 -7.59
N ASN A 204 -5.43 -19.96 -8.11
CA ASN A 204 -6.26 -19.03 -7.35
C ASN A 204 -7.04 -19.78 -6.26
N LEU A 205 -7.56 -20.97 -6.57
CA LEU A 205 -8.27 -21.79 -5.60
C LEU A 205 -7.34 -22.26 -4.47
N ALA A 206 -6.13 -22.71 -4.81
CA ALA A 206 -5.09 -23.03 -3.83
C ALA A 206 -4.72 -21.83 -2.95
N PHE A 207 -4.58 -20.64 -3.56
CA PHE A 207 -4.33 -19.41 -2.81
C PHE A 207 -5.49 -19.06 -1.85
N LYS A 208 -6.75 -19.16 -2.30
CA LYS A 208 -7.92 -18.93 -1.44
C LYS A 208 -7.93 -19.88 -0.23
N GLU A 209 -7.55 -21.15 -0.42
CA GLU A 209 -7.41 -22.11 0.69
C GLU A 209 -6.31 -21.69 1.69
N LEU A 210 -5.13 -21.28 1.19
CA LEU A 210 -4.02 -20.82 2.02
C LEU A 210 -4.33 -19.48 2.74
N ARG A 211 -5.12 -18.60 2.13
CA ARG A 211 -5.63 -17.39 2.79
C ARG A 211 -6.55 -17.75 3.95
N ARG A 212 -7.46 -18.71 3.76
CA ARG A 212 -8.38 -19.19 4.80
C ARG A 212 -7.69 -19.89 5.95
N SER A 213 -6.63 -20.69 5.67
CA SER A 213 -5.85 -21.35 6.73
C SER A 213 -4.94 -20.38 7.50
N GLY A 214 -4.81 -19.12 7.04
CA GLY A 214 -3.91 -18.13 7.64
C GLY A 214 -2.46 -18.25 7.16
N ASP A 215 -2.14 -19.15 6.23
CA ASP A 215 -0.77 -19.37 5.75
C ASP A 215 -0.25 -18.18 4.95
N VAL A 216 -1.11 -17.50 4.17
CA VAL A 216 -0.74 -16.27 3.45
C VAL A 216 -0.38 -15.17 4.43
N GLU A 217 -1.17 -14.99 5.49
CA GLU A 217 -0.89 -14.02 6.54
C GLU A 217 0.41 -14.38 7.28
N ARG A 218 0.63 -15.65 7.58
CA ARG A 218 1.88 -16.15 8.18
C ARG A 218 3.10 -15.81 7.32
N LEU A 219 3.00 -15.94 5.99
CA LEU A 219 4.06 -15.53 5.06
C LEU A 219 4.35 -14.03 5.17
N VAL A 220 3.31 -13.19 5.07
CA VAL A 220 3.46 -11.73 5.10
C VAL A 220 4.07 -11.26 6.42
N GLN A 221 3.51 -11.71 7.54
CA GLN A 221 3.98 -11.35 8.88
C GLN A 221 5.39 -11.88 9.17
N GLY A 222 5.70 -13.08 8.69
CA GLY A 222 7.03 -13.65 8.84
C GLY A 222 8.11 -12.85 8.09
N ILE A 223 7.80 -12.39 6.88
CA ILE A 223 8.71 -11.52 6.11
C ILE A 223 8.87 -10.15 6.78
N LEU A 224 7.77 -9.55 7.27
CA LEU A 224 7.84 -8.30 8.02
C LEU A 224 8.72 -8.44 9.25
N LYS A 225 8.57 -9.52 10.04
CA LYS A 225 9.43 -9.80 11.20
C LYS A 225 10.90 -9.93 10.82
N LYS A 226 11.22 -10.55 9.67
CA LYS A 226 12.61 -10.62 9.17
C LYS A 226 13.16 -9.22 8.84
N LYS A 227 12.34 -8.35 8.20
CA LYS A 227 12.69 -6.96 7.87
C LYS A 227 12.90 -6.14 9.14
N ASP A 228 11.96 -6.22 10.09
CA ASP A 228 12.03 -5.50 11.36
C ASP A 228 13.27 -5.90 12.15
N LYS A 229 13.58 -7.21 12.21
CA LYS A 229 14.79 -7.71 12.83
C LYS A 229 16.06 -7.15 12.17
N LYS A 230 16.08 -7.03 10.82
CA LYS A 230 17.21 -6.44 10.09
C LYS A 230 17.39 -4.95 10.38
N LEU A 231 16.29 -4.21 10.62
CA LEU A 231 16.30 -2.79 10.92
C LEU A 231 16.51 -2.49 12.41
N SER A 232 16.27 -3.46 13.30
CA SER A 232 16.39 -3.26 14.74
C SER A 232 17.82 -3.37 15.22
N LEU A 233 18.26 -2.45 16.08
CA LEU A 233 19.58 -2.47 16.72
C LEU A 233 19.78 -3.66 17.68
N ASP A 234 18.69 -4.17 18.26
CA ASP A 234 18.74 -5.31 19.18
C ASP A 234 19.17 -6.62 18.49
N SER A 235 19.13 -6.66 17.15
CA SER A 235 19.67 -7.77 16.38
C SER A 235 21.21 -7.77 16.30
N ILE A 236 21.88 -6.70 16.73
CA ILE A 236 23.33 -6.51 16.61
C ILE A 236 24.12 -7.17 17.74
N GLN A 237 23.46 -7.67 18.80
CA GLN A 237 24.17 -8.35 19.91
C GLN A 237 24.94 -9.61 19.50
N THR A 238 24.74 -10.16 18.32
CA THR A 238 25.52 -11.29 17.78
C THR A 238 26.51 -10.91 16.68
N GLU A 239 26.48 -9.66 16.18
CA GLU A 239 27.40 -9.17 15.14
C GLU A 239 28.24 -7.95 15.61
N GLU A 240 28.73 -7.95 16.86
CA GLU A 240 29.72 -6.95 17.32
C GLU A 240 30.96 -6.86 16.40
N LEU A 241 31.18 -7.86 15.57
CA LEU A 241 32.25 -7.93 14.58
C LEU A 241 32.01 -7.11 13.31
N SER A 242 30.76 -6.91 12.86
CA SER A 242 30.46 -6.28 11.58
C SER A 242 30.62 -4.77 11.61
N PHE A 243 30.17 -4.10 12.66
CA PHE A 243 30.30 -2.64 12.79
C PHE A 243 31.74 -2.20 13.08
N LYS A 244 32.47 -2.99 13.87
CA LYS A 244 33.92 -2.78 14.11
C LYS A 244 34.72 -2.99 12.84
N ASN A 245 34.36 -3.97 12.00
CA ASN A 245 34.97 -4.21 10.70
C ASN A 245 34.63 -3.11 9.68
N PHE A 246 33.38 -2.63 9.66
CA PHE A 246 32.94 -1.52 8.81
C PHE A 246 33.68 -0.21 9.15
N LEU A 247 33.92 0.06 10.43
CA LEU A 247 34.69 1.23 10.89
C LEU A 247 36.21 1.07 10.73
N GLY A 248 36.69 -0.08 10.23
CA GLY A 248 38.14 -0.34 10.05
C GLY A 248 38.92 -0.34 11.37
N ILE A 249 38.25 -0.61 12.50
CA ILE A 249 38.85 -0.64 13.84
C ILE A 249 39.45 -2.02 14.08
N ASP A 250 40.62 -2.28 13.51
CA ASP A 250 41.37 -3.49 13.77
C ASP A 250 42.18 -3.35 15.08
N LYS A 251 42.08 -4.33 15.97
CA LYS A 251 42.73 -4.36 17.30
C LYS A 251 44.26 -4.31 17.27
N LYS A 252 44.85 -4.30 16.07
CA LYS A 252 46.36 -4.37 15.89
C LYS A 252 46.99 -3.06 15.46
N ARG A 253 46.29 -1.91 15.38
CA ARG A 253 46.92 -0.64 15.06
C ARG A 253 47.18 0.20 16.30
N GLY A 254 48.46 0.46 16.56
CA GLY A 254 49.03 1.17 17.67
C GLY A 254 48.53 2.61 17.91
N PRO A 255 49.32 3.55 18.44
CA PRO A 255 48.92 4.72 19.24
C PRO A 255 47.90 5.72 18.64
N ARG A 256 47.50 5.59 17.38
CA ARG A 256 46.44 6.43 16.78
C ARG A 256 45.03 6.19 17.37
N HIS A 257 44.84 5.06 18.05
CA HIS A 257 43.56 4.72 18.69
C HIS A 257 43.27 5.53 19.95
N GLN A 258 44.34 5.99 20.64
CA GLN A 258 44.15 6.76 21.88
C GLN A 258 43.66 8.19 21.64
N SER A 259 43.92 8.77 20.47
CA SER A 259 43.52 10.14 20.15
C SER A 259 42.01 10.21 19.76
N LEU A 260 41.45 9.15 19.13
CA LEU A 260 40.03 9.08 18.77
C LEU A 260 39.16 8.81 19.97
N THR A 261 39.63 7.94 20.88
CA THR A 261 38.89 7.66 22.14
C THR A 261 38.94 8.84 23.10
N ALA A 262 40.03 9.63 23.10
CA ALA A 262 40.12 10.88 23.87
C ALA A 262 39.16 11.96 23.35
N GLY A 263 38.93 12.00 22.02
CA GLY A 263 37.91 12.87 21.39
C GLY A 263 36.47 12.46 21.72
N MET A 264 36.19 11.16 21.70
CA MET A 264 34.85 10.63 22.05
C MET A 264 34.56 10.75 23.54
N ASN A 265 35.55 10.58 24.41
CA ASN A 265 35.38 10.80 25.86
C ASN A 265 35.18 12.28 26.21
N LYS A 266 35.62 13.23 25.38
CA LYS A 266 35.29 14.66 25.58
C LYS A 266 33.85 14.99 25.12
N LEU A 267 33.30 14.27 24.16
CA LEU A 267 31.90 14.39 23.72
C LEU A 267 30.92 13.71 24.71
N GLY A 268 31.34 12.64 25.41
CA GLY A 268 30.55 11.91 26.40
C GLY A 268 30.45 12.58 27.75
N ARG A 269 31.14 13.71 28.02
CA ARG A 269 31.02 14.50 29.25
C ARG A 269 30.18 15.77 29.12
N ALA A 270 29.42 15.92 28.06
CA ALA A 270 28.33 16.91 28.01
C ALA A 270 27.22 16.43 28.95
N GLU A 271 26.79 17.32 29.84
CA GLU A 271 25.80 17.09 30.89
C GLU A 271 24.57 16.29 30.41
N PRO A 272 24.00 15.42 31.29
CA PRO A 272 22.77 14.69 30.94
C PRO A 272 21.63 15.68 30.69
N GLY A 273 21.23 15.84 29.45
CA GLY A 273 20.24 16.80 28.98
C GLY A 273 20.54 17.41 27.60
N LYS A 274 21.82 17.49 27.22
CA LYS A 274 22.20 18.07 25.91
C LYS A 274 22.24 17.07 24.76
N SER A 275 22.35 15.77 25.04
CA SER A 275 22.30 14.72 24.03
C SER A 275 20.86 14.50 23.50
N LEU A 276 19.86 14.68 24.36
CA LEU A 276 18.44 14.65 23.99
C LEU A 276 18.03 15.82 23.06
N SER A 277 18.73 16.98 23.17
CA SER A 277 18.47 18.13 22.30
C SER A 277 18.90 17.91 20.85
N MET A 278 19.95 17.10 20.64
CA MET A 278 20.45 16.81 19.30
C MET A 278 19.57 15.79 18.54
N VAL A 279 19.07 14.78 19.24
CA VAL A 279 18.10 13.81 18.70
C VAL A 279 16.72 14.48 18.52
N ALA A 280 16.32 15.35 19.46
CA ALA A 280 15.09 16.13 19.35
C ALA A 280 15.17 17.19 18.23
N GLN A 281 16.37 17.72 17.93
CA GLN A 281 16.59 18.61 16.78
C GLN A 281 16.59 17.84 15.44
N MET A 282 17.04 16.59 15.40
CA MET A 282 16.89 15.72 14.23
C MET A 282 15.42 15.35 14.00
N HIS A 283 14.68 14.96 15.04
CA HIS A 283 13.25 14.69 14.92
C HIS A 283 12.38 15.95 14.70
N LYS A 284 12.83 17.14 15.11
CA LYS A 284 12.17 18.41 14.76
C LYS A 284 12.41 18.84 13.33
N LYS A 285 13.54 18.42 12.72
CA LYS A 285 13.80 18.69 11.29
C LYS A 285 12.85 17.95 10.35
N ASP A 286 12.37 16.78 10.76
CA ASP A 286 11.44 15.98 9.94
C ASP A 286 9.96 16.37 10.09
N LYS A 287 9.63 17.27 11.06
CA LYS A 287 8.26 17.76 11.25
C LYS A 287 8.02 19.19 10.72
N ASP A 288 9.08 19.95 10.46
CA ASP A 288 8.99 21.32 9.94
C ASP A 288 9.58 21.36 8.52
N ASP A 289 8.91 20.68 7.59
CA ASP A 289 9.16 20.78 6.15
C ASP A 289 8.68 22.11 5.56
N THR A 290 8.45 23.12 6.39
CA THR A 290 8.36 24.50 5.95
C THR A 290 9.78 24.95 5.61
N VAL A 291 10.05 25.15 4.31
CA VAL A 291 11.29 25.77 3.84
C VAL A 291 11.52 27.02 4.67
N ASN A 292 12.52 26.97 5.57
CA ASN A 292 12.78 28.05 6.51
C ASN A 292 13.44 29.20 5.73
N VAL A 293 12.61 30.11 5.23
CA VAL A 293 13.00 31.30 4.47
C VAL A 293 14.01 32.16 5.27
N HIS A 294 14.09 31.99 6.59
CA HIS A 294 15.07 32.68 7.43
C HIS A 294 16.52 32.22 7.24
N ASN A 295 16.76 30.97 6.80
CA ASN A 295 18.12 30.51 6.51
C ASN A 295 18.66 31.04 5.18
N LEU A 296 17.79 31.56 4.31
CA LEU A 296 18.18 32.24 3.07
C LEU A 296 18.70 33.67 3.30
N LYS A 297 18.43 34.27 4.48
CA LYS A 297 18.90 35.62 4.85
C LYS A 297 20.42 35.72 5.06
N LYS A 298 21.16 34.62 5.11
CA LYS A 298 22.60 34.60 5.34
C LYS A 298 23.46 34.50 4.09
N LYS A 299 22.86 34.37 2.90
CA LYS A 299 23.60 34.52 1.63
C LYS A 299 23.38 35.92 1.09
N GLU A 300 24.49 36.64 0.95
CA GLU A 300 24.54 37.99 0.41
C GLU A 300 23.84 38.09 -0.93
N THR A 301 23.12 39.21 -1.10
CA THR A 301 22.58 39.82 -2.33
C THR A 301 22.83 39.02 -3.61
N GLY A 302 21.95 38.07 -3.94
CA GLY A 302 22.09 37.29 -5.16
C GLY A 302 20.81 36.49 -5.49
N VAL A 303 20.64 36.21 -6.76
CA VAL A 303 19.63 35.30 -7.29
C VAL A 303 20.09 33.87 -6.99
N SER A 304 19.29 33.08 -6.27
CA SER A 304 19.54 31.65 -6.02
C SER A 304 18.55 30.82 -6.80
N ASN A 305 19.03 29.93 -7.69
CA ASN A 305 18.17 28.94 -8.33
C ASN A 305 17.70 27.92 -7.31
N ILE A 306 16.43 27.54 -7.41
CA ILE A 306 15.79 26.53 -6.56
C ILE A 306 15.25 25.39 -7.43
N THR A 307 15.09 24.22 -6.86
CA THR A 307 14.50 23.07 -7.55
C THR A 307 13.02 23.31 -7.83
N ASN A 308 12.47 22.64 -8.84
CA ASN A 308 11.04 22.70 -9.12
C ASN A 308 10.19 22.26 -7.92
N GLN A 309 10.67 21.29 -7.15
CA GLN A 309 9.99 20.79 -5.96
C GLN A 309 9.96 21.82 -4.83
N GLU A 310 11.06 22.53 -4.58
CA GLU A 310 11.11 23.64 -3.62
C GLU A 310 10.24 24.81 -4.06
N ALA A 311 10.23 25.14 -5.35
CA ALA A 311 9.38 26.17 -5.90
C ALA A 311 7.90 25.84 -5.70
N GLN A 312 7.50 24.61 -6.00
CA GLN A 312 6.12 24.13 -5.80
C GLN A 312 5.69 24.25 -4.34
N ARG A 313 6.53 23.83 -3.39
CA ARG A 313 6.27 23.97 -1.95
C ARG A 313 6.05 25.45 -1.56
N ILE A 314 6.92 26.35 -1.99
CA ILE A 314 6.81 27.79 -1.69
C ILE A 314 5.51 28.37 -2.28
N ILE A 315 5.19 28.05 -3.53
CA ILE A 315 3.99 28.50 -4.24
C ILE A 315 2.73 28.05 -3.49
N THR A 316 2.66 26.80 -3.11
CA THR A 316 1.52 26.21 -2.37
C THR A 316 1.39 26.81 -0.98
N THR A 317 2.49 26.87 -0.21
CA THR A 317 2.48 27.40 1.18
C THR A 317 2.05 28.84 1.25
N HIS A 318 2.40 29.65 0.24
CA HIS A 318 2.09 31.09 0.22
C HIS A 318 0.94 31.46 -0.72
N ASN A 319 0.22 30.45 -1.24
CA ASN A 319 -0.92 30.62 -2.16
C ASN A 319 -0.62 31.56 -3.34
N LEU A 320 0.52 31.34 -4.01
CA LEU A 320 0.98 32.21 -5.09
C LEU A 320 0.49 31.68 -6.46
N ASP A 321 0.16 32.62 -7.35
CA ASP A 321 -0.28 32.30 -8.71
C ASP A 321 0.91 31.90 -9.60
N ILE A 322 1.04 30.61 -9.87
CA ILE A 322 2.12 30.03 -10.67
C ILE A 322 2.10 30.53 -12.13
N SER A 323 0.94 30.82 -12.68
CA SER A 323 0.80 31.30 -14.07
C SER A 323 1.43 32.67 -14.24
N LYS A 324 1.26 33.56 -13.26
CA LYS A 324 1.89 34.88 -13.23
C LYS A 324 3.39 34.82 -12.99
N ILE A 325 3.86 33.87 -12.17
CA ILE A 325 5.30 33.65 -11.94
C ILE A 325 5.96 33.17 -13.25
N LYS A 326 5.38 32.22 -13.94
CA LYS A 326 5.88 31.68 -15.23
C LYS A 326 5.79 32.68 -16.37
N SER A 327 4.86 33.63 -16.32
CA SER A 327 4.76 34.74 -17.32
C SER A 327 5.78 35.87 -17.09
N GLY A 328 6.74 35.69 -16.17
CA GLY A 328 7.81 36.64 -15.92
C GLY A 328 7.47 37.71 -14.87
N GLN A 329 6.42 37.52 -14.09
CA GLN A 329 6.05 38.41 -12.98
C GLN A 329 6.44 37.79 -11.63
N PRO A 330 7.61 38.12 -11.04
CA PRO A 330 8.00 37.61 -9.73
C PRO A 330 6.97 37.99 -8.65
N ARG A 331 6.80 37.11 -7.67
CA ARG A 331 5.88 37.29 -6.55
C ARG A 331 6.61 37.32 -5.21
N LYS A 332 6.23 38.25 -4.37
CA LYS A 332 6.79 38.35 -3.01
C LYS A 332 6.28 37.23 -2.13
N ILE A 333 7.22 36.61 -1.41
CA ILE A 333 6.93 35.58 -0.41
C ILE A 333 6.69 36.27 0.93
N SER A 334 5.43 36.52 1.28
CA SER A 334 5.02 37.17 2.53
C SER A 334 5.84 38.44 2.91
N THR A 335 6.02 38.71 4.20
CA THR A 335 6.78 39.87 4.72
C THR A 335 8.31 39.72 4.67
N SER A 336 8.85 38.64 4.07
CA SER A 336 10.30 38.35 4.09
C SER A 336 11.15 39.22 3.15
N GLY A 337 10.51 39.99 2.23
CA GLY A 337 11.21 40.76 1.20
C GLY A 337 11.86 39.92 0.10
N ILE A 338 11.63 38.58 0.10
CA ILE A 338 12.12 37.66 -0.90
C ILE A 338 11.05 37.49 -1.98
N GLU A 339 11.47 37.44 -3.24
CA GLU A 339 10.59 37.20 -4.39
C GLU A 339 10.94 35.86 -5.03
N ILE A 340 9.90 35.11 -5.47
CA ILE A 340 10.07 33.95 -6.33
C ILE A 340 9.78 34.34 -7.79
N GLY A 341 10.66 33.97 -8.70
CA GLY A 341 10.51 34.19 -10.14
C GLY A 341 10.81 32.94 -10.94
N PHE A 342 10.58 33.00 -12.24
CA PHE A 342 10.84 31.93 -13.18
C PHE A 342 11.69 32.43 -14.35
N ASN A 343 12.75 31.70 -14.68
CA ASN A 343 13.60 31.97 -15.83
C ASN A 343 13.20 31.04 -16.99
N SER A 344 12.60 31.60 -18.03
CA SER A 344 12.11 30.84 -19.19
C SER A 344 13.25 30.25 -20.06
N GLN A 345 14.44 30.86 -20.05
CA GLN A 345 15.58 30.35 -20.82
C GLN A 345 16.20 29.10 -20.19
N SER A 346 16.29 29.07 -18.86
CA SER A 346 16.82 27.92 -18.12
C SER A 346 15.74 26.97 -17.61
N ASN A 347 14.46 27.27 -17.83
CA ASN A 347 13.29 26.53 -17.35
C ASN A 347 13.36 26.22 -15.84
N SER A 348 13.81 27.21 -15.05
CA SER A 348 14.04 27.05 -13.62
C SER A 348 13.49 28.19 -12.79
N PHE A 349 13.08 27.88 -11.55
CA PHE A 349 12.68 28.90 -10.58
C PHE A 349 13.87 29.47 -9.83
N TYR A 350 13.75 30.71 -9.40
CA TYR A 350 14.75 31.38 -8.59
C TYR A 350 14.14 32.20 -7.46
N LEU A 351 14.93 32.41 -6.42
CA LEU A 351 14.63 33.35 -5.34
C LEU A 351 15.57 34.55 -5.43
N ARG A 352 15.05 35.75 -5.27
CA ARG A 352 15.84 36.96 -5.14
C ARG A 352 15.33 37.84 -3.99
N LYS A 353 16.24 38.58 -3.38
CA LYS A 353 15.95 39.59 -2.36
C LYS A 353 15.71 40.93 -3.02
#